data_ccb1e44700affb621a308617e7cb18d8
#
_entry.id   ccb1e44700affb621a308617e7cb18d8
#
_cell.length_a   1.000
_cell.length_b   1.000
_cell.length_c   1.000
_cell.angle_alpha   90.00
_cell.angle_beta   90.00
_cell.angle_gamma   90.00
#
_symmetry.space_group_name_H-M   'P 1'
#
loop_
_entity.id
_entity.type
_entity.pdbx_description
1 polymer ?
#
loop_
_entity_poly.entity_id
_entity_poly.type
_entity_poly.pdbx_seq_one_letter_code
_entity_poly.pdbx_strand_id
1 'polypeptide(L)'
;MKRINRMYVIMLFVPLFWGGSFATAEHVLTEIPPITAATIRFGLAGCILIGIVFMKSEWNTSLLLKNWKGLLFVSLTGIFGYNVFFFMGLNYTSTLNGSLIIATMPVFVTLGAILFFKESWSTKVGMSLILSLIGVIVVITSGSMDTLMSLSFNKGDLLFIAALICGVLYSLTGKKVMRGVSPLLTTMSMTVLGTVFLAGLSLYEDGWGKVGAFSLQGWIEMLYMVICGTLIGYIVFNKGVEELGASKASMYLNLTPIVATCISVVLYGAAVTWKQIAGMIIVLIGVYIATVQSNKDIKKLSSNQYVSK
;
A
#
# COMPACT_ATOMS: atom_id res chain seq x y z
N MET A 1 5.92 20.55 -14.79
CA MET A 1 7.18 20.02 -14.22
C MET A 1 7.29 20.19 -12.70
N LYS A 2 7.15 21.39 -12.10
CA LYS A 2 7.25 21.59 -10.63
C LYS A 2 6.26 20.72 -9.83
N ARG A 3 5.03 20.50 -10.32
CA ARG A 3 4.00 19.70 -9.64
C ARG A 3 4.37 18.21 -9.58
N ILE A 4 4.87 17.63 -10.67
CA ILE A 4 5.29 16.22 -10.72
C ILE A 4 6.48 15.98 -9.79
N ASN A 5 7.48 16.87 -9.79
CA ASN A 5 8.62 16.75 -8.86
C ASN A 5 8.16 16.77 -7.39
N ARG A 6 7.16 17.60 -7.06
CA ARG A 6 6.58 17.63 -5.72
C ARG A 6 5.90 16.31 -5.35
N MET A 7 5.23 15.63 -6.30
CA MET A 7 4.55 14.37 -6.04
C MET A 7 5.53 13.25 -5.68
N TYR A 8 6.73 13.20 -6.28
CA TYR A 8 7.75 12.23 -5.89
C TYR A 8 8.18 12.37 -4.42
N VAL A 9 8.27 13.60 -3.91
CA VAL A 9 8.59 13.85 -2.50
C VAL A 9 7.41 13.47 -1.60
N ILE A 10 6.19 13.82 -1.98
CA ILE A 10 4.98 13.50 -1.22
C ILE A 10 4.79 11.99 -1.10
N MET A 11 5.13 11.23 -2.14
CA MET A 11 5.04 9.76 -2.12
C MET A 11 5.93 9.09 -1.06
N LEU A 12 6.97 9.74 -0.56
CA LEU A 12 7.79 9.21 0.54
C LEU A 12 7.01 9.09 1.86
N PHE A 13 5.93 9.84 2.02
CA PHE A 13 5.06 9.72 3.20
C PHE A 13 4.23 8.42 3.19
N VAL A 14 3.96 7.82 2.02
CA VAL A 14 3.20 6.55 1.95
C VAL A 14 3.91 5.42 2.68
N PRO A 15 5.17 5.06 2.35
CA PRO A 15 5.88 4.03 3.09
C PRO A 15 6.13 4.40 4.55
N LEU A 16 6.28 5.71 4.87
CA LEU A 16 6.41 6.18 6.25
C LEU A 16 5.16 5.83 7.07
N PHE A 17 3.98 6.16 6.57
CA PHE A 17 2.73 5.93 7.27
C PHE A 17 2.31 4.46 7.26
N TRP A 18 2.55 3.74 6.17
CA TRP A 18 2.23 2.32 6.12
C TRP A 18 3.22 1.46 6.91
N GLY A 19 4.52 1.79 6.89
CA GLY A 19 5.51 1.13 7.75
C GLY A 19 5.18 1.27 9.23
N GLY A 20 4.81 2.49 9.66
CA GLY A 20 4.32 2.71 11.01
C GLY A 20 3.02 1.96 11.32
N SER A 21 2.09 1.89 10.35
CA SER A 21 0.85 1.14 10.51
C SER A 21 1.09 -0.37 10.66
N PHE A 22 2.13 -0.92 10.03
CA PHE A 22 2.51 -2.33 10.26
C PHE A 22 3.02 -2.55 11.68
N ALA A 23 3.89 -1.66 12.18
CA ALA A 23 4.43 -1.79 13.53
C ALA A 23 3.34 -1.66 14.61
N THR A 24 2.42 -0.70 14.46
CA THR A 24 1.31 -0.50 15.42
C THR A 24 0.24 -1.58 15.31
N ALA A 25 -0.02 -2.11 14.11
CA ALA A 25 -0.99 -3.19 13.92
C ALA A 25 -0.61 -4.46 14.70
N GLU A 26 0.68 -4.76 14.84
CA GLU A 26 1.14 -5.95 15.58
C GLU A 26 0.63 -5.94 17.03
N HIS A 27 0.72 -4.81 17.71
CA HIS A 27 0.17 -4.67 19.08
C HIS A 27 -1.37 -4.67 19.09
N VAL A 28 -2.02 -3.91 18.21
CA VAL A 28 -3.49 -3.85 18.12
C VAL A 28 -4.11 -5.24 17.93
N LEU A 29 -3.47 -6.10 17.15
CA LEU A 29 -3.94 -7.46 16.87
C LEU A 29 -3.77 -8.42 18.07
N THR A 30 -3.01 -8.05 19.10
CA THR A 30 -2.98 -8.82 20.36
C THR A 30 -4.23 -8.58 21.21
N GLU A 31 -4.89 -7.43 21.04
CA GLU A 31 -6.04 -7.04 21.85
C GLU A 31 -7.39 -7.33 21.18
N ILE A 32 -7.49 -7.12 19.87
CA ILE A 32 -8.74 -7.34 19.10
C ILE A 32 -8.46 -8.13 17.82
N PRO A 33 -9.43 -8.99 17.40
CA PRO A 33 -9.28 -9.79 16.18
C PRO A 33 -9.13 -8.94 14.91
N PRO A 34 -8.42 -9.47 13.90
CA PRO A 34 -7.96 -8.71 12.73
C PRO A 34 -9.07 -8.11 11.87
N ILE A 35 -10.18 -8.83 11.63
CA ILE A 35 -11.27 -8.31 10.81
C ILE A 35 -12.05 -7.24 11.56
N THR A 36 -12.23 -7.42 12.88
CA THR A 36 -12.80 -6.39 13.77
C THR A 36 -11.93 -5.14 13.79
N ALA A 37 -10.60 -5.29 13.94
CA ALA A 37 -9.64 -4.18 13.88
C ALA A 37 -9.71 -3.44 12.54
N ALA A 38 -9.72 -4.18 11.42
CA ALA A 38 -9.86 -3.59 10.10
C ALA A 38 -11.20 -2.84 9.95
N THR A 39 -12.30 -3.40 10.44
CA THR A 39 -13.62 -2.78 10.39
C THR A 39 -13.64 -1.45 11.14
N ILE A 40 -13.08 -1.40 12.35
CA ILE A 40 -12.98 -0.17 13.15
C ILE A 40 -12.10 0.85 12.42
N ARG A 41 -10.91 0.45 11.96
CA ARG A 41 -9.96 1.31 11.26
C ARG A 41 -10.59 1.97 10.03
N PHE A 42 -11.14 1.16 9.14
CA PHE A 42 -11.71 1.67 7.89
C PHE A 42 -13.06 2.35 8.09
N GLY A 43 -13.84 1.93 9.09
CA GLY A 43 -15.11 2.57 9.47
C GLY A 43 -14.89 4.00 9.96
N LEU A 44 -13.98 4.21 10.92
CA LEU A 44 -13.63 5.54 11.41
C LEU A 44 -13.05 6.41 10.28
N ALA A 45 -12.15 5.85 9.46
CA ALA A 45 -11.60 6.56 8.31
C ALA A 45 -12.69 6.94 7.31
N GLY A 46 -13.64 6.04 7.03
CA GLY A 46 -14.78 6.28 6.14
C GLY A 46 -15.66 7.44 6.60
N CYS A 47 -16.00 7.48 7.89
CA CYS A 47 -16.76 8.60 8.48
C CYS A 47 -16.04 9.94 8.31
N ILE A 48 -14.74 9.98 8.60
CA ILE A 48 -13.93 11.20 8.44
C ILE A 48 -13.84 11.60 6.96
N LEU A 49 -13.62 10.64 6.05
CA LEU A 49 -13.53 10.90 4.61
C LEU A 49 -14.85 11.46 4.04
N ILE A 50 -15.99 10.95 4.47
CA ILE A 50 -17.31 11.50 4.11
C ILE A 50 -17.36 12.97 4.51
N GLY A 51 -17.00 13.29 5.76
CA GLY A 51 -16.96 14.68 6.24
C GLY A 51 -16.05 15.58 5.40
N ILE A 52 -14.83 15.10 5.07
CA ILE A 52 -13.87 15.87 4.26
C ILE A 52 -14.41 16.11 2.84
N VAL A 53 -15.04 15.10 2.21
CA VAL A 53 -15.62 15.22 0.87
C VAL A 53 -16.75 16.27 0.86
N PHE A 54 -17.62 16.27 1.88
CA PHE A 54 -18.67 17.29 2.01
C PHE A 54 -18.10 18.69 2.24
N MET A 55 -17.12 18.83 3.15
CA MET A 55 -16.46 20.12 3.43
C MET A 55 -15.76 20.71 2.21
N LYS A 56 -15.21 19.84 1.34
CA LYS A 56 -14.55 20.28 0.08
C LYS A 56 -15.50 20.43 -1.09
N SER A 57 -16.80 20.23 -0.88
CA SER A 57 -17.82 20.26 -1.95
C SER A 57 -17.47 19.32 -3.14
N GLU A 58 -16.76 18.24 -2.88
CA GLU A 58 -16.40 17.23 -3.88
C GLU A 58 -17.46 16.12 -4.01
N TRP A 59 -18.53 16.15 -3.21
CA TRP A 59 -19.61 15.17 -3.30
C TRP A 59 -20.36 15.28 -4.63
N ASN A 60 -20.38 14.18 -5.38
CA ASN A 60 -21.04 14.13 -6.67
C ASN A 60 -21.71 12.76 -6.89
N THR A 61 -22.99 12.67 -6.57
CA THR A 61 -23.77 11.41 -6.68
C THR A 61 -23.82 10.88 -8.11
N SER A 62 -23.98 11.75 -9.11
CA SER A 62 -24.02 11.34 -10.53
C SER A 62 -22.70 10.69 -10.95
N LEU A 63 -21.57 11.27 -10.52
CA LEU A 63 -20.24 10.76 -10.80
C LEU A 63 -19.99 9.40 -10.11
N LEU A 64 -20.44 9.27 -8.86
CA LEU A 64 -20.36 8.01 -8.10
C LEU A 64 -21.17 6.91 -8.77
N LEU A 65 -22.41 7.19 -9.14
CA LEU A 65 -23.29 6.25 -9.83
C LEU A 65 -22.75 5.87 -11.22
N LYS A 66 -22.21 6.81 -11.98
CA LYS A 66 -21.60 6.53 -13.28
C LYS A 66 -20.40 5.59 -13.18
N ASN A 67 -19.62 5.67 -12.10
CA ASN A 67 -18.38 4.92 -11.92
C ASN A 67 -18.51 3.77 -10.88
N TRP A 68 -19.71 3.42 -10.44
CA TRP A 68 -19.97 2.52 -9.32
C TRP A 68 -19.26 1.15 -9.45
N LYS A 69 -19.21 0.58 -10.66
CA LYS A 69 -18.54 -0.73 -10.91
C LYS A 69 -17.04 -0.65 -10.62
N GLY A 70 -16.40 0.42 -11.07
CA GLY A 70 -14.97 0.64 -10.81
C GLY A 70 -14.69 0.92 -9.34
N LEU A 71 -15.52 1.74 -8.69
CA LEU A 71 -15.42 2.04 -7.26
C LEU A 71 -15.65 0.80 -6.41
N LEU A 72 -16.64 -0.01 -6.73
CA LEU A 72 -16.89 -1.29 -6.06
C LEU A 72 -15.70 -2.25 -6.24
N PHE A 73 -15.13 -2.33 -7.44
CA PHE A 73 -14.01 -3.21 -7.70
C PHE A 73 -12.76 -2.80 -6.91
N VAL A 74 -12.42 -1.50 -6.86
CA VAL A 74 -11.29 -1.04 -6.03
C VAL A 74 -11.56 -1.18 -4.54
N SER A 75 -12.82 -1.13 -4.10
CA SER A 75 -13.22 -1.41 -2.71
C SER A 75 -13.00 -2.87 -2.34
N LEU A 76 -13.47 -3.77 -3.21
CA LEU A 76 -13.33 -5.21 -3.02
C LEU A 76 -11.87 -5.68 -3.09
N THR A 77 -11.06 -5.05 -3.94
CA THR A 77 -9.65 -5.45 -4.08
C THR A 77 -8.74 -4.70 -3.11
N GLY A 78 -8.89 -3.37 -2.97
CA GLY A 78 -7.95 -2.54 -2.20
C GLY A 78 -8.21 -2.55 -0.68
N ILE A 79 -9.46 -2.67 -0.25
CA ILE A 79 -9.80 -2.65 1.18
C ILE A 79 -10.23 -4.04 1.66
N PHE A 80 -11.32 -4.60 1.12
CA PHE A 80 -11.87 -5.84 1.62
C PHE A 80 -10.94 -7.03 1.36
N GLY A 81 -10.74 -7.43 0.11
CA GLY A 81 -10.03 -8.66 -0.25
C GLY A 81 -8.58 -8.64 0.19
N TYR A 82 -7.87 -7.52 -0.02
CA TYR A 82 -6.49 -7.38 0.43
C TYR A 82 -6.36 -7.64 1.94
N ASN A 83 -7.17 -6.98 2.77
CA ASN A 83 -7.07 -7.13 4.22
C ASN A 83 -7.54 -8.51 4.69
N VAL A 84 -8.64 -9.03 4.15
CA VAL A 84 -9.14 -10.37 4.52
C VAL A 84 -8.09 -11.44 4.22
N PHE A 85 -7.57 -11.48 2.99
CA PHE A 85 -6.57 -12.48 2.61
C PHE A 85 -5.25 -12.30 3.34
N PHE A 86 -4.83 -11.07 3.58
CA PHE A 86 -3.63 -10.76 4.36
C PHE A 86 -3.74 -11.29 5.79
N PHE A 87 -4.81 -10.95 6.50
CA PHE A 87 -4.99 -11.38 7.89
C PHE A 87 -5.28 -12.88 8.02
N MET A 88 -6.09 -13.44 7.13
CA MET A 88 -6.29 -14.90 7.11
C MET A 88 -4.98 -15.64 6.81
N GLY A 89 -4.14 -15.07 5.94
CA GLY A 89 -2.82 -15.63 5.64
C GLY A 89 -1.93 -15.74 6.87
N LEU A 90 -1.92 -14.73 7.75
CA LEU A 90 -1.14 -14.71 8.98
C LEU A 90 -1.50 -15.85 9.96
N ASN A 91 -2.70 -16.40 9.88
CA ASN A 91 -3.09 -17.55 10.70
C ASN A 91 -2.41 -18.86 10.29
N TYR A 92 -1.85 -18.94 9.09
CA TYR A 92 -1.30 -20.18 8.51
C TYR A 92 0.17 -20.06 8.10
N THR A 93 0.71 -18.84 7.95
CA THR A 93 2.10 -18.62 7.58
C THR A 93 2.75 -17.53 8.43
N SER A 94 4.09 -17.47 8.37
CA SER A 94 4.84 -16.46 9.09
C SER A 94 4.72 -15.07 8.44
N THR A 95 4.83 -14.03 9.26
CA THR A 95 4.93 -12.65 8.78
C THR A 95 6.09 -12.48 7.77
N LEU A 96 7.17 -13.26 7.93
CA LEU A 96 8.32 -13.27 7.02
C LEU A 96 7.88 -13.70 5.61
N ASN A 97 7.24 -14.89 5.48
CA ASN A 97 6.77 -15.41 4.19
C ASN A 97 5.82 -14.43 3.52
N GLY A 98 4.81 -13.96 4.28
CA GLY A 98 3.83 -13.01 3.78
C GLY A 98 4.47 -11.70 3.29
N SER A 99 5.42 -11.15 4.04
CA SER A 99 6.13 -9.93 3.68
C SER A 99 6.96 -10.11 2.40
N LEU A 100 7.61 -11.25 2.21
CA LEU A 100 8.36 -11.56 0.99
C LEU A 100 7.45 -11.64 -0.23
N ILE A 101 6.27 -12.27 -0.09
CA ILE A 101 5.28 -12.34 -1.17
C ILE A 101 4.81 -10.93 -1.55
N ILE A 102 4.38 -10.13 -0.57
CA ILE A 102 3.89 -8.76 -0.80
C ILE A 102 4.97 -7.84 -1.38
N ALA A 103 6.25 -8.04 -1.02
CA ALA A 103 7.36 -7.28 -1.57
C ALA A 103 7.53 -7.43 -3.09
N THR A 104 6.95 -8.46 -3.70
CA THR A 104 6.92 -8.63 -5.15
C THR A 104 5.86 -7.77 -5.85
N MET A 105 4.95 -7.13 -5.10
CA MET A 105 3.83 -6.34 -5.66
C MET A 105 4.26 -5.31 -6.71
N PRO A 106 5.32 -4.51 -6.54
CA PRO A 106 5.72 -3.53 -7.55
C PRO A 106 6.11 -4.17 -8.89
N VAL A 107 6.64 -5.40 -8.87
CA VAL A 107 6.97 -6.14 -10.09
C VAL A 107 5.68 -6.45 -10.87
N PHE A 108 4.69 -7.05 -10.20
CA PHE A 108 3.41 -7.40 -10.84
C PHE A 108 2.59 -6.18 -11.26
N VAL A 109 2.60 -5.10 -10.47
CA VAL A 109 1.96 -3.82 -10.86
C VAL A 109 2.64 -3.24 -12.10
N THR A 110 3.97 -3.27 -12.18
CA THR A 110 4.70 -2.77 -13.35
C THR A 110 4.41 -3.60 -14.59
N LEU A 111 4.44 -4.93 -14.48
CA LEU A 111 4.09 -5.82 -15.60
C LEU A 111 2.64 -5.58 -16.06
N GLY A 112 1.70 -5.48 -15.13
CA GLY A 112 0.31 -5.14 -15.45
C GLY A 112 0.17 -3.75 -16.09
N ALA A 113 0.92 -2.75 -15.63
CA ALA A 113 0.89 -1.41 -16.20
C ALA A 113 1.41 -1.39 -17.65
N ILE A 114 2.43 -2.18 -17.96
CA ILE A 114 2.94 -2.35 -19.33
C ILE A 114 1.89 -3.04 -20.21
N LEU A 115 1.33 -4.15 -19.73
CA LEU A 115 0.38 -4.96 -20.51
C LEU A 115 -0.95 -4.24 -20.76
N PHE A 116 -1.54 -3.61 -19.73
CA PHE A 116 -2.89 -3.04 -19.80
C PHE A 116 -2.92 -1.55 -20.12
N PHE A 117 -1.87 -0.80 -19.76
CA PHE A 117 -1.83 0.66 -19.97
C PHE A 117 -0.75 1.10 -20.97
N LYS A 118 -0.02 0.15 -21.57
CA LYS A 118 1.07 0.40 -22.52
C LYS A 118 2.13 1.35 -21.94
N GLU A 119 2.40 1.24 -20.62
CA GLU A 119 3.51 1.98 -20.02
C GLU A 119 4.82 1.53 -20.64
N SER A 120 5.72 2.47 -20.89
CA SER A 120 6.99 2.17 -21.54
C SER A 120 7.90 1.35 -20.62
N TRP A 121 8.35 0.20 -21.12
CA TRP A 121 9.44 -0.54 -20.48
C TRP A 121 10.78 0.14 -20.77
N SER A 122 11.65 0.19 -19.78
CA SER A 122 13.06 0.50 -19.99
C SER A 122 13.93 -0.43 -19.13
N THR A 123 15.13 -0.73 -19.61
CA THR A 123 16.11 -1.54 -18.87
C THR A 123 16.35 -0.99 -17.45
N LYS A 124 16.31 0.33 -17.30
CA LYS A 124 16.48 0.99 -16.00
C LYS A 124 15.31 0.73 -15.04
N VAL A 125 14.07 0.67 -15.55
CA VAL A 125 12.91 0.25 -14.75
C VAL A 125 13.09 -1.19 -14.30
N GLY A 126 13.50 -2.09 -15.20
CA GLY A 126 13.81 -3.48 -14.84
C GLY A 126 14.91 -3.59 -13.77
N MET A 127 16.02 -2.88 -13.96
CA MET A 127 17.11 -2.85 -12.96
C MET A 127 16.65 -2.30 -11.61
N SER A 128 15.84 -1.24 -11.60
CA SER A 128 15.33 -0.66 -10.35
C SER A 128 14.42 -1.62 -9.59
N LEU A 129 13.58 -2.38 -10.30
CA LEU A 129 12.73 -3.42 -9.71
C LEU A 129 13.55 -4.55 -9.10
N ILE A 130 14.54 -5.06 -9.85
CA ILE A 130 15.41 -6.15 -9.37
C ILE A 130 16.22 -5.69 -8.15
N LEU A 131 16.86 -4.52 -8.22
CA LEU A 131 17.63 -3.98 -7.10
C LEU A 131 16.76 -3.77 -5.85
N SER A 132 15.60 -3.12 -6.00
CA SER A 132 14.74 -2.88 -4.84
C SER A 132 14.19 -4.19 -4.27
N LEU A 133 13.86 -5.18 -5.09
CA LEU A 133 13.40 -6.49 -4.62
C LEU A 133 14.50 -7.24 -3.86
N ILE A 134 15.72 -7.29 -4.40
CA ILE A 134 16.88 -7.89 -3.70
C ILE A 134 17.10 -7.19 -2.36
N GLY A 135 17.11 -5.86 -2.35
CA GLY A 135 17.30 -5.09 -1.13
C GLY A 135 16.22 -5.37 -0.08
N VAL A 136 14.95 -5.45 -0.47
CA VAL A 136 13.83 -5.80 0.42
C VAL A 136 13.99 -7.22 0.98
N ILE A 137 14.37 -8.20 0.15
CA ILE A 137 14.64 -9.58 0.61
C ILE A 137 15.73 -9.56 1.68
N VAL A 138 16.84 -8.85 1.46
CA VAL A 138 17.93 -8.73 2.43
C VAL A 138 17.47 -8.07 3.73
N VAL A 139 16.65 -7.01 3.67
CA VAL A 139 16.11 -6.36 4.88
C VAL A 139 15.22 -7.31 5.66
N ILE A 140 14.27 -7.98 5.01
CA ILE A 140 13.28 -8.86 5.66
C ILE A 140 13.96 -10.11 6.25
N THR A 141 14.92 -10.72 5.53
CA THR A 141 15.61 -11.94 5.99
C THR A 141 16.81 -11.64 6.90
N SER A 142 17.10 -10.38 7.19
CA SER A 142 18.34 -9.96 7.88
C SER A 142 19.61 -10.45 7.17
N GLY A 143 19.54 -10.66 5.86
CA GLY A 143 20.61 -11.19 5.03
C GLY A 143 21.00 -12.63 5.35
N SER A 144 20.12 -13.41 5.96
CA SER A 144 20.33 -14.84 6.25
C SER A 144 19.84 -15.68 5.08
N MET A 145 20.75 -16.42 4.46
CA MET A 145 20.41 -17.39 3.43
C MET A 145 19.70 -18.61 4.02
N ASP A 146 20.06 -19.01 5.23
CA ASP A 146 19.41 -20.12 5.93
C ASP A 146 17.93 -19.79 6.20
N THR A 147 17.63 -18.55 6.60
CA THR A 147 16.26 -18.06 6.76
C THR A 147 15.50 -18.15 5.43
N LEU A 148 16.12 -17.76 4.32
CA LEU A 148 15.51 -17.83 3.00
C LEU A 148 15.28 -19.28 2.54
N MET A 149 16.24 -20.17 2.80
CA MET A 149 16.14 -21.59 2.41
C MET A 149 15.23 -22.40 3.32
N SER A 150 14.97 -21.95 4.54
CA SER A 150 14.03 -22.60 5.47
C SER A 150 12.56 -22.31 5.17
N LEU A 151 12.26 -21.44 4.19
CA LEU A 151 10.90 -21.13 3.80
C LEU A 151 10.22 -22.37 3.22
N SER A 152 9.06 -22.72 3.81
CA SER A 152 8.21 -23.79 3.31
C SER A 152 6.90 -23.20 2.81
N PHE A 153 6.47 -23.61 1.61
CA PHE A 153 5.23 -23.14 1.03
C PHE A 153 4.02 -23.81 1.71
N ASN A 154 3.04 -22.99 2.10
CA ASN A 154 1.88 -23.44 2.86
C ASN A 154 0.57 -22.74 2.43
N LYS A 155 -0.56 -23.10 3.06
CA LYS A 155 -1.86 -22.51 2.75
C LYS A 155 -1.93 -21.00 2.98
N GLY A 156 -1.20 -20.48 3.97
CA GLY A 156 -1.12 -19.04 4.24
C GLY A 156 -0.44 -18.26 3.10
N ASP A 157 0.56 -18.88 2.46
CA ASP A 157 1.24 -18.26 1.32
C ASP A 157 0.31 -18.10 0.13
N LEU A 158 -0.61 -19.05 -0.11
CA LEU A 158 -1.66 -18.88 -1.13
C LEU A 158 -2.60 -17.71 -0.82
N LEU A 159 -2.94 -17.50 0.44
CA LEU A 159 -3.75 -16.35 0.86
C LEU A 159 -2.96 -15.04 0.69
N PHE A 160 -1.66 -15.01 0.99
CA PHE A 160 -0.83 -13.85 0.69
C PHE A 160 -0.69 -13.56 -0.81
N ILE A 161 -0.65 -14.60 -1.66
CA ILE A 161 -0.71 -14.43 -3.12
C ILE A 161 -2.07 -13.84 -3.53
N ALA A 162 -3.17 -14.28 -2.93
CA ALA A 162 -4.48 -13.67 -3.18
C ALA A 162 -4.53 -12.20 -2.74
N ALA A 163 -3.94 -11.85 -1.58
CA ALA A 163 -3.77 -10.47 -1.15
C ALA A 163 -2.91 -9.66 -2.12
N LEU A 164 -1.79 -10.21 -2.58
CA LEU A 164 -0.93 -9.61 -3.61
C LEU A 164 -1.72 -9.31 -4.88
N ILE A 165 -2.47 -10.27 -5.40
CA ILE A 165 -3.31 -10.11 -6.59
C ILE A 165 -4.33 -9.00 -6.36
N CYS A 166 -5.00 -8.96 -5.20
CA CYS A 166 -5.92 -7.89 -4.83
C CYS A 166 -5.23 -6.52 -4.86
N GLY A 167 -4.05 -6.38 -4.27
CA GLY A 167 -3.28 -5.13 -4.27
C GLY A 167 -2.84 -4.68 -5.67
N VAL A 168 -2.43 -5.62 -6.52
CA VAL A 168 -2.09 -5.36 -7.94
C VAL A 168 -3.32 -4.87 -8.70
N LEU A 169 -4.45 -5.59 -8.59
CA LEU A 169 -5.70 -5.23 -9.25
C LEU A 169 -6.21 -3.86 -8.79
N TYR A 170 -6.15 -3.58 -7.48
CA TYR A 170 -6.46 -2.26 -6.94
C TYR A 170 -5.61 -1.17 -7.56
N SER A 171 -4.29 -1.32 -7.59
CA SER A 171 -3.36 -0.31 -8.11
C SER A 171 -3.60 -0.03 -9.60
N LEU A 172 -3.82 -1.08 -10.41
CA LEU A 172 -4.07 -0.96 -11.84
C LEU A 172 -5.45 -0.37 -12.14
N THR A 173 -6.50 -0.90 -11.49
CA THR A 173 -7.87 -0.43 -11.71
C THR A 173 -8.07 0.97 -11.14
N GLY A 174 -7.45 1.30 -10.00
CA GLY A 174 -7.46 2.63 -9.42
C GLY A 174 -7.03 3.70 -10.40
N LYS A 175 -5.95 3.47 -11.17
CA LYS A 175 -5.51 4.37 -12.25
C LYS A 175 -6.61 4.62 -13.30
N LYS A 176 -7.39 3.59 -13.65
CA LYS A 176 -8.49 3.72 -14.62
C LYS A 176 -9.68 4.49 -14.01
N VAL A 177 -10.04 4.19 -12.78
CA VAL A 177 -11.16 4.84 -12.07
C VAL A 177 -10.88 6.32 -11.87
N MET A 178 -9.66 6.68 -11.44
CA MET A 178 -9.27 8.07 -11.18
C MET A 178 -9.10 8.93 -12.44
N ARG A 179 -9.29 8.41 -13.65
CA ARG A 179 -9.46 9.23 -14.86
C ARG A 179 -10.78 10.01 -14.87
N GLY A 180 -11.77 9.59 -14.08
CA GLY A 180 -13.09 10.20 -14.01
C GLY A 180 -13.56 10.54 -12.61
N VAL A 181 -12.83 10.16 -11.57
CA VAL A 181 -13.18 10.36 -10.15
C VAL A 181 -11.93 10.84 -9.41
N SER A 182 -12.03 11.88 -8.60
CA SER A 182 -10.88 12.39 -7.85
C SER A 182 -10.29 11.34 -6.90
N PRO A 183 -8.96 11.39 -6.60
CA PRO A 183 -8.35 10.51 -5.62
C PRO A 183 -9.04 10.53 -4.25
N LEU A 184 -9.51 11.71 -3.80
CA LEU A 184 -10.23 11.84 -2.54
C LEU A 184 -11.57 11.09 -2.59
N LEU A 185 -12.36 11.33 -3.62
CA LEU A 185 -13.67 10.68 -3.78
C LEU A 185 -13.54 9.17 -4.01
N THR A 186 -12.48 8.74 -4.73
CA THR A 186 -12.13 7.32 -4.89
C THR A 186 -11.75 6.70 -3.54
N THR A 187 -10.88 7.37 -2.75
CA THR A 187 -10.47 6.88 -1.43
C THR A 187 -11.67 6.79 -0.48
N MET A 188 -12.54 7.80 -0.43
CA MET A 188 -13.75 7.78 0.37
C MET A 188 -14.64 6.59 -0.03
N SER A 189 -14.95 6.44 -1.32
CA SER A 189 -15.86 5.40 -1.80
C SER A 189 -15.32 4.00 -1.52
N MET A 190 -14.03 3.76 -1.80
CA MET A 190 -13.43 2.44 -1.55
C MET A 190 -13.35 2.10 -0.06
N THR A 191 -13.12 3.10 0.79
CA THR A 191 -13.05 2.90 2.24
C THR A 191 -14.44 2.58 2.79
N VAL A 192 -15.46 3.36 2.43
CA VAL A 192 -16.83 3.14 2.91
C VAL A 192 -17.38 1.80 2.43
N LEU A 193 -17.33 1.52 1.13
CA LEU A 193 -17.84 0.26 0.58
C LEU A 193 -17.05 -0.94 1.11
N GLY A 194 -15.72 -0.84 1.19
CA GLY A 194 -14.88 -1.89 1.76
C GLY A 194 -15.18 -2.16 3.23
N THR A 195 -15.49 -1.10 4.00
CA THR A 195 -15.92 -1.23 5.41
C THR A 195 -17.23 -1.99 5.53
N VAL A 196 -18.21 -1.75 4.65
CA VAL A 196 -19.48 -2.48 4.68
C VAL A 196 -19.26 -3.99 4.55
N PHE A 197 -18.37 -4.42 3.63
CA PHE A 197 -18.04 -5.83 3.48
C PHE A 197 -17.23 -6.38 4.68
N LEU A 198 -16.27 -5.60 5.20
CA LEU A 198 -15.53 -5.98 6.41
C LEU A 198 -16.46 -6.09 7.62
N ALA A 199 -17.38 -5.14 7.80
CA ALA A 199 -18.36 -5.17 8.89
C ALA A 199 -19.25 -6.43 8.82
N GLY A 200 -19.73 -6.79 7.63
CA GLY A 200 -20.47 -8.05 7.45
C GLY A 200 -19.64 -9.28 7.85
N LEU A 201 -18.36 -9.33 7.48
CA LEU A 201 -17.48 -10.45 7.82
C LEU A 201 -17.10 -10.44 9.32
N SER A 202 -16.92 -9.26 9.93
CA SER A 202 -16.55 -9.13 11.34
C SER A 202 -17.64 -9.65 12.31
N LEU A 203 -18.88 -9.81 11.86
CA LEU A 203 -19.94 -10.43 12.65
C LEU A 203 -19.70 -11.90 12.91
N TYR A 204 -18.90 -12.57 12.08
CA TYR A 204 -18.49 -13.97 12.25
C TYR A 204 -17.20 -14.13 13.06
N GLU A 205 -16.56 -13.02 13.43
CA GLU A 205 -15.36 -12.98 14.26
C GLU A 205 -15.77 -12.52 15.66
N ASP A 206 -15.51 -13.31 16.69
CA ASP A 206 -15.86 -12.95 18.08
C ASP A 206 -14.93 -11.84 18.62
N GLY A 207 -15.04 -10.66 18.04
CA GLY A 207 -14.17 -9.51 18.30
C GLY A 207 -14.86 -8.32 18.95
N TRP A 208 -16.14 -8.12 18.67
CA TRP A 208 -16.86 -6.92 19.12
C TRP A 208 -16.99 -6.80 20.65
N GLY A 209 -17.09 -7.96 21.35
CA GLY A 209 -17.09 -7.99 22.81
C GLY A 209 -15.79 -7.51 23.44
N LYS A 210 -14.66 -7.60 22.71
CA LYS A 210 -13.34 -7.17 23.20
C LYS A 210 -13.09 -5.67 23.05
N VAL A 211 -13.84 -4.98 22.19
CA VAL A 211 -13.66 -3.54 21.91
C VAL A 211 -13.84 -2.68 23.16
N GLY A 212 -14.73 -3.08 24.08
CA GLY A 212 -14.94 -2.39 25.36
C GLY A 212 -13.74 -2.44 26.32
N ALA A 213 -12.86 -3.43 26.17
CA ALA A 213 -11.64 -3.61 26.95
C ALA A 213 -10.38 -3.15 26.21
N PHE A 214 -10.52 -2.55 25.03
CA PHE A 214 -9.41 -2.11 24.20
C PHE A 214 -8.63 -1.00 24.90
N SER A 215 -7.31 -1.16 25.02
CA SER A 215 -6.45 -0.28 25.82
C SER A 215 -6.36 1.13 25.22
N LEU A 216 -5.99 2.12 26.06
CA LEU A 216 -5.73 3.47 25.58
C LEU A 216 -4.59 3.48 24.53
N GLN A 217 -3.55 2.67 24.74
CA GLN A 217 -2.45 2.51 23.77
C GLN A 217 -3.00 1.96 22.45
N GLY A 218 -3.80 0.90 22.49
CA GLY A 218 -4.43 0.33 21.30
C GLY A 218 -5.28 1.36 20.54
N TRP A 219 -6.03 2.22 21.24
CA TRP A 219 -6.79 3.30 20.61
C TRP A 219 -5.90 4.37 19.97
N ILE A 220 -4.77 4.75 20.60
CA ILE A 220 -3.81 5.70 20.00
C ILE A 220 -3.21 5.13 18.74
N GLU A 221 -2.81 3.86 18.75
CA GLU A 221 -2.26 3.15 17.59
C GLU A 221 -3.31 2.98 16.49
N MET A 222 -4.55 2.66 16.87
CA MET A 222 -5.69 2.61 15.95
C MET A 222 -5.91 3.97 15.26
N LEU A 223 -5.91 5.08 16.03
CA LEU A 223 -6.06 6.43 15.47
C LEU A 223 -4.90 6.80 14.54
N TYR A 224 -3.67 6.39 14.87
CA TYR A 224 -2.54 6.54 13.95
C TYR A 224 -2.81 5.80 12.63
N MET A 225 -3.26 4.54 12.68
CA MET A 225 -3.59 3.77 11.48
C MET A 225 -4.75 4.39 10.69
N VAL A 226 -5.75 4.96 11.37
CA VAL A 226 -6.86 5.68 10.73
C VAL A 226 -6.35 6.92 10.00
N ILE A 227 -5.65 7.80 10.69
CA ILE A 227 -5.27 9.12 10.16
C ILE A 227 -4.09 8.99 9.19
N CYS A 228 -2.96 8.44 9.66
CA CYS A 228 -1.76 8.36 8.85
C CYS A 228 -1.85 7.25 7.81
N GLY A 229 -2.19 6.03 8.25
CA GLY A 229 -2.22 4.86 7.37
C GLY A 229 -3.36 4.88 6.36
N THR A 230 -4.58 5.27 6.77
CA THR A 230 -5.74 5.20 5.89
C THR A 230 -6.03 6.55 5.23
N LEU A 231 -6.33 7.61 5.99
CA LEU A 231 -6.72 8.89 5.38
C LEU A 231 -5.58 9.45 4.51
N ILE A 232 -4.44 9.75 5.10
CA ILE A 232 -3.34 10.39 4.38
C ILE A 232 -2.68 9.40 3.43
N GLY A 233 -2.35 8.20 3.90
CA GLY A 233 -1.65 7.18 3.12
C GLY A 233 -2.36 6.82 1.82
N TYR A 234 -3.66 6.47 1.86
CA TYR A 234 -4.40 6.12 0.65
C TYR A 234 -4.69 7.32 -0.25
N ILE A 235 -4.99 8.52 0.29
CA ILE A 235 -5.18 9.72 -0.53
C ILE A 235 -3.89 10.04 -1.29
N VAL A 236 -2.74 10.01 -0.61
CA VAL A 236 -1.43 10.28 -1.21
C VAL A 236 -1.07 9.20 -2.22
N PHE A 237 -1.28 7.93 -1.89
CA PHE A 237 -1.00 6.82 -2.81
C PHE A 237 -1.87 6.90 -4.06
N ASN A 238 -3.18 7.08 -3.91
CA ASN A 238 -4.11 7.23 -5.04
C ASN A 238 -3.72 8.42 -5.92
N LYS A 239 -3.36 9.55 -5.33
CA LYS A 239 -2.85 10.71 -6.07
C LYS A 239 -1.53 10.41 -6.79
N GLY A 240 -0.65 9.63 -6.17
CA GLY A 240 0.57 9.12 -6.79
C GLY A 240 0.26 8.23 -7.99
N VAL A 241 -0.71 7.33 -7.88
CA VAL A 241 -1.16 6.48 -8.99
C VAL A 241 -1.76 7.31 -10.12
N GLU A 242 -2.56 8.33 -9.81
CA GLU A 242 -3.13 9.26 -10.80
C GLU A 242 -2.03 10.04 -11.54
N GLU A 243 -1.13 10.70 -10.82
CA GLU A 243 -0.14 11.65 -11.39
C GLU A 243 1.11 10.96 -11.96
N LEU A 244 1.62 9.90 -11.32
CA LEU A 244 2.86 9.22 -11.69
C LEU A 244 2.65 7.90 -12.45
N GLY A 245 1.46 7.31 -12.31
CA GLY A 245 1.13 5.98 -12.81
C GLY A 245 1.33 4.88 -11.75
N ALA A 246 0.65 3.74 -11.97
CA ALA A 246 0.61 2.65 -11.00
C ALA A 246 1.99 2.04 -10.75
N SER A 247 2.77 1.82 -11.80
CA SER A 247 4.13 1.25 -11.73
C SER A 247 5.04 2.09 -10.82
N LYS A 248 5.11 3.41 -11.04
CA LYS A 248 6.00 4.29 -10.27
C LYS A 248 5.51 4.47 -8.82
N ALA A 249 4.20 4.58 -8.61
CA ALA A 249 3.64 4.71 -7.28
C ALA A 249 3.92 3.44 -6.45
N SER A 250 3.77 2.24 -7.03
CA SER A 250 4.01 0.99 -6.32
C SER A 250 5.48 0.78 -5.90
N MET A 251 6.46 1.31 -6.65
CA MET A 251 7.87 1.19 -6.28
C MET A 251 8.21 1.80 -4.92
N TYR A 252 7.46 2.82 -4.48
CA TYR A 252 7.63 3.41 -3.15
C TYR A 252 7.28 2.43 -2.02
N LEU A 253 6.44 1.43 -2.29
CA LEU A 253 6.07 0.42 -1.29
C LEU A 253 7.27 -0.40 -0.82
N ASN A 254 8.31 -0.53 -1.65
CA ASN A 254 9.55 -1.20 -1.27
C ASN A 254 10.33 -0.46 -0.16
N LEU A 255 10.00 0.81 0.13
CA LEU A 255 10.55 1.55 1.26
C LEU A 255 9.86 1.19 2.59
N THR A 256 8.68 0.55 2.55
CA THR A 256 7.90 0.21 3.75
C THR A 256 8.68 -0.67 4.74
N PRO A 257 9.39 -1.74 4.33
CA PRO A 257 10.19 -2.55 5.25
C PRO A 257 11.33 -1.76 5.92
N ILE A 258 11.92 -0.79 5.20
CA ILE A 258 12.96 0.07 5.78
C ILE A 258 12.37 0.89 6.93
N VAL A 259 11.24 1.53 6.68
CA VAL A 259 10.56 2.35 7.68
C VAL A 259 10.09 1.51 8.86
N ALA A 260 9.48 0.35 8.59
CA ALA A 260 9.06 -0.58 9.65
C ALA A 260 10.23 -0.99 10.54
N THR A 261 11.39 -1.33 9.95
CA THR A 261 12.59 -1.65 10.70
C THR A 261 13.08 -0.46 11.53
N CYS A 262 13.14 0.76 10.96
CA CYS A 262 13.55 1.95 11.70
C CYS A 262 12.62 2.23 12.89
N ILE A 263 11.31 2.09 12.70
CA ILE A 263 10.32 2.27 13.77
C ILE A 263 10.50 1.20 14.86
N SER A 264 10.71 -0.06 14.46
CA SER A 264 10.97 -1.15 15.42
C SER A 264 12.22 -0.91 16.27
N VAL A 265 13.26 -0.31 15.70
CA VAL A 265 14.46 0.10 16.46
C VAL A 265 14.12 1.19 17.47
N VAL A 266 13.42 2.24 17.02
CA VAL A 266 13.15 3.42 17.86
C VAL A 266 12.15 3.12 18.97
N LEU A 267 11.08 2.37 18.67
CA LEU A 267 10.00 2.11 19.63
C LEU A 267 10.25 0.86 20.49
N TYR A 268 10.88 -0.17 19.94
CA TYR A 268 11.00 -1.46 20.61
C TYR A 268 12.45 -1.89 20.88
N GLY A 269 13.44 -1.03 20.55
CA GLY A 269 14.85 -1.33 20.79
C GLY A 269 15.39 -2.50 19.95
N ALA A 270 14.75 -2.80 18.81
CA ALA A 270 15.17 -3.91 17.95
C ALA A 270 16.60 -3.69 17.42
N ALA A 271 17.42 -4.74 17.41
CA ALA A 271 18.76 -4.69 16.85
C ALA A 271 18.71 -4.74 15.33
N VAL A 272 19.49 -3.89 14.65
CA VAL A 272 19.64 -3.90 13.19
C VAL A 272 21.02 -4.46 12.85
N THR A 273 21.04 -5.42 11.95
CA THR A 273 22.27 -6.00 11.44
C THR A 273 22.88 -5.11 10.34
N TRP A 274 24.20 -5.17 10.16
CA TRP A 274 24.86 -4.48 9.06
C TRP A 274 24.36 -4.94 7.68
N LYS A 275 23.93 -6.21 7.56
CA LYS A 275 23.32 -6.76 6.34
C LYS A 275 21.98 -6.09 6.02
N GLN A 276 21.16 -5.83 7.02
CA GLN A 276 19.92 -5.06 6.84
C GLN A 276 20.19 -3.63 6.37
N ILE A 277 21.21 -2.96 6.93
CA ILE A 277 21.64 -1.63 6.49
C ILE A 277 22.07 -1.66 5.02
N ALA A 278 22.87 -2.67 4.60
CA ALA A 278 23.21 -2.83 3.19
C ALA A 278 21.98 -3.06 2.30
N GLY A 279 21.04 -3.89 2.74
CA GLY A 279 19.76 -4.09 2.05
C GLY A 279 18.95 -2.79 1.90
N MET A 280 18.86 -1.98 2.95
CA MET A 280 18.20 -0.67 2.91
C MET A 280 18.83 0.27 1.86
N ILE A 281 20.16 0.32 1.80
CA ILE A 281 20.88 1.12 0.80
C ILE A 281 20.56 0.63 -0.61
N ILE A 282 20.52 -0.68 -0.85
CA ILE A 282 20.16 -1.26 -2.15
C ILE A 282 18.73 -0.87 -2.56
N VAL A 283 17.76 -0.93 -1.64
CA VAL A 283 16.38 -0.48 -1.89
C VAL A 283 16.35 1.01 -2.28
N LEU A 284 17.05 1.85 -1.52
CA LEU A 284 17.10 3.29 -1.79
C LEU A 284 17.67 3.59 -3.18
N ILE A 285 18.74 2.89 -3.58
CA ILE A 285 19.31 3.01 -4.93
C ILE A 285 18.29 2.57 -5.99
N GLY A 286 17.61 1.44 -5.79
CA GLY A 286 16.57 0.95 -6.72
C GLY A 286 15.45 1.97 -6.92
N VAL A 287 14.87 2.48 -5.84
CA VAL A 287 13.79 3.49 -5.89
C VAL A 287 14.28 4.80 -6.51
N TYR A 288 15.52 5.22 -6.21
CA TYR A 288 16.13 6.42 -6.79
C TYR A 288 16.29 6.30 -8.32
N ILE A 289 16.80 5.17 -8.82
CA ILE A 289 16.93 4.92 -10.27
C ILE A 289 15.56 5.03 -10.96
N ALA A 290 14.52 4.43 -10.38
CA ALA A 290 13.16 4.50 -10.90
C ALA A 290 12.64 5.95 -10.99
N THR A 291 12.91 6.75 -9.95
CA THR A 291 12.45 8.14 -9.85
C THR A 291 13.16 9.07 -10.84
N VAL A 292 14.49 8.95 -10.97
CA VAL A 292 15.31 9.81 -11.85
C VAL A 292 15.03 9.52 -13.33
N GLN A 293 14.83 8.27 -13.72
CA GLN A 293 14.50 7.90 -15.09
C GLN A 293 13.19 8.55 -15.54
N SER A 294 12.20 8.54 -14.67
CA SER A 294 10.90 9.15 -14.94
C SER A 294 10.99 10.63 -15.30
N ASN A 295 11.83 11.38 -14.60
CA ASN A 295 12.03 12.81 -14.86
C ASN A 295 12.67 13.07 -16.24
N LYS A 296 13.52 12.14 -16.73
CA LYS A 296 14.14 12.25 -18.06
C LYS A 296 13.15 11.96 -19.18
N ASP A 297 12.28 10.96 -19.00
CA ASP A 297 11.27 10.59 -20.00
C ASP A 297 10.21 11.70 -20.17
N ILE A 298 9.80 12.34 -19.07
CA ILE A 298 8.88 13.49 -19.09
C ILE A 298 9.53 14.69 -19.82
N LYS A 299 10.81 14.96 -19.56
CA LYS A 299 11.53 16.04 -20.27
C LYS A 299 11.65 15.78 -21.78
N LYS A 300 11.88 14.53 -22.20
CA LYS A 300 11.93 14.15 -23.62
C LYS A 300 10.57 14.31 -24.30
N LEU A 301 9.47 13.93 -23.66
CA LEU A 301 8.13 14.08 -24.22
C LEU A 301 7.74 15.56 -24.34
N SER A 302 8.07 16.39 -23.37
CA SER A 302 7.82 17.84 -23.45
C SER A 302 8.66 18.54 -24.50
N SER A 303 9.92 18.14 -24.70
CA SER A 303 10.78 18.73 -25.75
C SER A 303 10.32 18.37 -27.16
N ASN A 304 9.84 17.15 -27.39
CA ASN A 304 9.34 16.73 -28.69
C ASN A 304 8.00 17.39 -29.07
N GLN A 305 7.17 17.80 -28.12
CA GLN A 305 5.95 18.58 -28.39
C GLN A 305 6.23 20.05 -28.78
N TYR A 306 7.37 20.58 -28.38
CA TYR A 306 7.79 21.94 -28.79
C TYR A 306 8.51 21.99 -30.14
N VAL A 307 9.01 20.84 -30.65
CA VAL A 307 9.71 20.75 -31.94
C VAL A 307 8.74 20.43 -33.09
N SER A 308 7.50 19.96 -32.77
CA SER A 308 6.46 19.60 -33.75
C SER A 308 5.41 20.71 -33.97
N LYS A 309 5.62 21.90 -33.45
CA LYS A 309 4.87 23.15 -33.75
C LYS A 309 5.77 24.15 -34.43
#